data_7487df88c4ea9d3e91d15e494b9ea05f
#
_entry.id   7487df88c4ea9d3e91d15e494b9ea05f
#
_cell.length_a   1.000
_cell.length_b   1.000
_cell.length_c   1.000
_cell.angle_alpha   90.00
_cell.angle_beta   90.00
_cell.angle_gamma   90.00
#
_symmetry.space_group_name_H-M   'P 1'
#
loop_
_entity.id
_entity.type
_entity.pdbx_description
1 polymer ?
#
loop_
_entity_poly.entity_id
_entity_poly.type
_entity_poly.pdbx_seq_one_letter_code
_entity_poly.pdbx_strand_id
1 'polypeptide(L)'
;MPSLHVTDQQVARYMSQRTHHSQAIAAAKSGFSERTARRIDKDLRLPSQKKQPRTWRTRPDPLAEIWPRALELLQTTPGIMAVTIFEALQEEFAPEAVPDTVRRTLERRVAEWQTVHGEDKEVFFPQRHEPGQQAQSDFTVADALGVTIAGEAFPHRLYHFRLVYSGWEHARVILGGESFSAVAEGLQDALWKLGGTTVEHRTDSLSAAYKNLSRDAQLDFTNRYKELCDHYGMAATRNNPGVANENGTIESSNHHIKRRLDQALRHRGSRDFDAIEDYRRFVDGICDRHNARRKPRVAEEREKLLALPKRRTTDFAKVTVPVTRNCTISVDRVLYTVPARLIGRRLEVHLYDDRLECFFGPTSVATMERVRVKHPLRGHQIDFRHVIGELRKKPQALRNLIYRDALFPSFPYSRAWRALDAGLPPRPACRAMVGLLDIASKGNCVDALGQRLDAILDAGQLPDPIALKAEFAPDEKTATDVVIPAPDIEGYDCLLLLAGATEIPVAGMEVRP
;
A
#
# COMPACT_ATOMS: atom_id res chain seq x y z
N MET A 1 25.58 14.62 -58.51
CA MET A 1 25.44 15.49 -57.33
C MET A 1 23.98 15.52 -56.94
N PRO A 2 23.56 15.16 -55.72
CA PRO A 2 22.16 15.29 -55.33
C PRO A 2 21.77 16.76 -55.37
N SER A 3 20.65 17.07 -56.01
CA SER A 3 20.10 18.42 -56.09
C SER A 3 19.76 18.91 -54.69
N LEU A 4 20.43 19.94 -54.20
CA LEU A 4 20.12 20.61 -52.96
C LEU A 4 18.67 21.13 -53.03
N HIS A 5 17.75 20.51 -52.29
CA HIS A 5 16.37 20.95 -52.19
C HIS A 5 16.32 22.27 -51.41
N VAL A 6 15.76 23.31 -52.00
CA VAL A 6 15.53 24.60 -51.35
C VAL A 6 14.50 24.40 -50.22
N THR A 7 14.81 24.85 -49.02
CA THR A 7 13.95 24.77 -47.84
C THR A 7 13.02 25.98 -47.72
N ASP A 8 11.91 25.83 -46.98
CA ASP A 8 10.97 26.93 -46.67
C ASP A 8 11.69 28.10 -46.00
N GLN A 9 12.63 27.83 -45.10
CA GLN A 9 13.43 28.86 -44.45
C GLN A 9 14.30 29.67 -45.41
N GLN A 10 14.89 29.00 -46.39
CA GLN A 10 15.68 29.69 -47.43
C GLN A 10 14.79 30.58 -48.30
N VAL A 11 13.59 30.12 -48.66
CA VAL A 11 12.63 30.92 -49.43
C VAL A 11 12.12 32.12 -48.61
N ALA A 12 11.77 31.92 -47.35
CA ALA A 12 11.35 33.01 -46.47
C ALA A 12 12.47 34.06 -46.29
N ARG A 13 13.72 33.60 -46.12
CA ARG A 13 14.89 34.47 -46.04
C ARG A 13 15.09 35.24 -47.36
N TYR A 14 14.94 34.60 -48.50
CA TYR A 14 15.02 35.25 -49.80
C TYR A 14 13.96 36.32 -49.93
N MET A 15 12.71 36.07 -49.64
CA MET A 15 11.62 37.03 -49.68
C MET A 15 11.93 38.27 -48.82
N SER A 16 12.44 38.07 -47.60
CA SER A 16 12.86 39.16 -46.72
C SER A 16 14.04 39.96 -47.30
N GLN A 17 15.04 39.30 -47.88
CA GLN A 17 16.18 40.01 -48.49
C GLN A 17 15.81 40.72 -49.81
N ARG A 18 14.80 40.25 -50.51
CA ARG A 18 14.33 40.80 -51.79
C ARG A 18 13.70 42.17 -51.63
N THR A 19 13.21 42.54 -50.46
CA THR A 19 12.70 43.88 -50.15
C THR A 19 13.79 44.97 -50.16
N HIS A 20 15.05 44.56 -49.89
CA HIS A 20 16.16 45.50 -49.69
C HIS A 20 17.31 45.34 -50.72
N HIS A 21 17.32 44.27 -51.52
CA HIS A 21 18.42 43.89 -52.38
C HIS A 21 17.94 43.47 -53.80
N SER A 22 18.86 43.55 -54.76
CA SER A 22 18.61 42.98 -56.09
C SER A 22 18.42 41.46 -56.01
N GLN A 23 17.77 40.88 -57.03
CA GLN A 23 17.50 39.41 -57.08
C GLN A 23 18.77 38.59 -56.93
N ALA A 24 19.88 38.98 -57.57
CA ALA A 24 21.15 38.28 -57.49
C ALA A 24 21.73 38.29 -56.11
N ILE A 25 21.72 39.43 -55.40
CA ILE A 25 22.23 39.61 -54.07
C ILE A 25 21.36 38.83 -53.05
N ALA A 26 20.03 38.93 -53.17
CA ALA A 26 19.09 38.20 -52.28
C ALA A 26 19.22 36.68 -52.45
N ALA A 27 19.41 36.17 -53.69
CA ALA A 27 19.64 34.75 -53.94
C ALA A 27 20.94 34.25 -53.33
N ALA A 28 22.04 34.99 -53.51
CA ALA A 28 23.33 34.67 -52.94
C ALA A 28 23.27 34.61 -51.39
N LYS A 29 22.63 35.59 -50.74
CA LYS A 29 22.43 35.65 -49.28
C LYS A 29 21.55 34.50 -48.74
N SER A 30 20.72 33.91 -49.60
CA SER A 30 19.81 32.81 -49.22
C SER A 30 20.33 31.42 -49.59
N GLY A 31 21.52 31.37 -50.23
CA GLY A 31 22.25 30.13 -50.50
C GLY A 31 21.73 29.33 -51.69
N PHE A 32 21.18 30.02 -52.75
CA PHE A 32 20.77 29.38 -54.01
C PHE A 32 21.02 30.26 -55.21
N SER A 33 20.93 29.70 -56.43
CA SER A 33 21.25 30.38 -57.67
C SER A 33 20.15 31.35 -58.08
N GLU A 34 20.53 32.37 -58.93
CA GLU A 34 19.56 33.29 -59.58
C GLU A 34 18.47 32.58 -60.37
N ARG A 35 18.79 31.45 -61.02
CA ARG A 35 17.78 30.64 -61.72
C ARG A 35 16.69 30.16 -60.76
N THR A 36 17.07 29.78 -59.51
CA THR A 36 16.13 29.41 -58.45
C THR A 36 15.34 30.61 -57.98
N ALA A 37 15.99 31.80 -57.83
CA ALA A 37 15.35 33.03 -57.46
C ALA A 37 14.26 33.45 -58.47
N ARG A 38 14.54 33.40 -59.76
CA ARG A 38 13.56 33.69 -60.85
C ARG A 38 12.34 32.74 -60.75
N ARG A 39 12.54 31.50 -60.35
CA ARG A 39 11.45 30.53 -60.18
C ARG A 39 10.61 30.83 -58.95
N ILE A 40 11.25 31.30 -57.85
CA ILE A 40 10.57 31.69 -56.61
C ILE A 40 9.78 32.98 -56.85
N ASP A 41 10.33 33.96 -57.54
CA ASP A 41 9.65 35.25 -57.91
C ASP A 41 8.39 35.02 -58.77
N LYS A 42 8.34 33.95 -59.58
CA LYS A 42 7.15 33.54 -60.33
C LYS A 42 6.05 32.89 -59.48
N ASP A 43 6.43 32.27 -58.42
CA ASP A 43 5.50 31.59 -57.48
C ASP A 43 6.06 31.65 -56.06
N LEU A 44 5.53 32.60 -55.27
CA LEU A 44 6.00 32.95 -53.93
C LEU A 44 5.59 31.94 -52.85
N ARG A 45 4.80 30.91 -53.17
CA ARG A 45 4.44 29.88 -52.21
C ARG A 45 5.67 29.12 -51.71
N LEU A 46 5.70 28.80 -50.46
CA LEU A 46 6.79 28.01 -49.84
C LEU A 46 6.86 26.60 -50.45
N PRO A 47 8.05 25.97 -50.52
CA PRO A 47 8.19 24.59 -50.98
C PRO A 47 7.25 23.57 -50.36
N SER A 48 6.94 23.70 -49.06
CA SER A 48 5.97 22.86 -48.37
C SER A 48 4.55 23.04 -48.90
N GLN A 49 4.16 24.27 -49.26
CA GLN A 49 2.85 24.61 -49.82
C GLN A 49 2.67 24.15 -51.26
N LYS A 50 3.79 23.93 -51.98
CA LYS A 50 3.80 23.42 -53.38
C LYS A 50 3.73 21.90 -53.45
N LYS A 51 3.98 21.21 -52.32
CA LYS A 51 3.85 19.75 -52.26
C LYS A 51 2.38 19.38 -52.31
N GLN A 52 1.92 18.94 -53.48
CA GLN A 52 0.61 18.27 -53.51
C GLN A 52 0.69 16.93 -52.77
N PRO A 53 -0.30 16.60 -51.95
CA PRO A 53 -0.37 15.26 -51.35
C PRO A 53 -0.43 14.24 -52.51
N ARG A 54 0.40 13.20 -52.42
CA ARG A 54 0.38 12.10 -53.39
C ARG A 54 -0.95 11.37 -53.29
N THR A 55 -1.83 11.55 -54.27
CA THR A 55 -3.19 10.96 -54.29
C THR A 55 -3.25 9.64 -55.06
N TRP A 56 -2.16 9.22 -55.72
CA TRP A 56 -2.15 7.98 -56.49
C TRP A 56 -1.76 6.78 -55.61
N ARG A 57 -2.67 5.83 -55.51
CA ARG A 57 -2.42 4.51 -54.96
C ARG A 57 -1.99 3.57 -56.08
N THR A 58 -0.86 2.87 -55.90
CA THR A 58 -0.35 1.87 -56.85
C THR A 58 -0.97 0.49 -56.67
N ARG A 59 -1.66 0.27 -55.54
CA ARG A 59 -2.33 -1.00 -55.20
C ARG A 59 -3.83 -0.75 -55.02
N PRO A 60 -4.69 -1.70 -55.41
CA PRO A 60 -6.12 -1.66 -55.12
C PRO A 60 -6.36 -1.43 -53.63
N ASP A 61 -7.44 -0.75 -53.29
CA ASP A 61 -7.83 -0.58 -51.88
C ASP A 61 -8.35 -1.89 -51.33
N PRO A 62 -7.68 -2.49 -50.35
CA PRO A 62 -8.11 -3.79 -49.81
C PRO A 62 -9.42 -3.72 -49.00
N LEU A 63 -9.91 -2.50 -48.74
CA LEU A 63 -11.16 -2.28 -48.00
C LEU A 63 -12.31 -1.82 -48.92
N ALA A 64 -12.09 -1.71 -50.21
CA ALA A 64 -13.08 -1.10 -51.12
C ALA A 64 -14.44 -1.80 -51.07
N GLU A 65 -14.48 -3.14 -50.99
CA GLU A 65 -15.68 -3.94 -50.98
C GLU A 65 -16.40 -3.93 -49.63
N ILE A 66 -15.62 -3.96 -48.52
CA ILE A 66 -16.17 -4.11 -47.17
C ILE A 66 -16.39 -2.77 -46.45
N TRP A 67 -15.77 -1.69 -46.92
CA TRP A 67 -15.84 -0.38 -46.30
C TRP A 67 -17.27 0.20 -46.22
N PRO A 68 -18.14 0.07 -47.24
CA PRO A 68 -19.51 0.56 -47.14
C PRO A 68 -20.26 -0.03 -45.96
N ARG A 69 -20.09 -1.32 -45.72
CA ARG A 69 -20.73 -2.02 -44.57
C ARG A 69 -20.11 -1.59 -43.24
N ALA A 70 -18.77 -1.46 -43.19
CA ALA A 70 -18.09 -0.91 -41.99
C ALA A 70 -18.58 0.51 -41.66
N LEU A 71 -18.82 1.33 -42.66
CA LEU A 71 -19.34 2.69 -42.50
C LEU A 71 -20.79 2.68 -41.95
N GLU A 72 -21.62 1.80 -42.44
CA GLU A 72 -22.97 1.64 -41.95
C GLU A 72 -22.98 1.25 -40.46
N LEU A 73 -22.14 0.29 -40.05
CA LEU A 73 -21.98 -0.10 -38.64
C LEU A 73 -21.49 1.07 -37.77
N LEU A 74 -20.55 1.88 -38.26
CA LEU A 74 -20.05 3.08 -37.56
C LEU A 74 -21.14 4.15 -37.38
N GLN A 75 -22.06 4.28 -38.34
CA GLN A 75 -23.13 5.27 -38.29
C GLN A 75 -24.32 4.80 -37.45
N THR A 76 -24.61 3.50 -37.46
CA THR A 76 -25.78 2.93 -36.76
C THR A 76 -25.49 2.56 -35.32
N THR A 77 -24.22 2.31 -34.98
CA THR A 77 -23.82 1.84 -33.65
C THR A 77 -22.71 2.73 -33.07
N PRO A 78 -23.06 3.85 -32.44
CA PRO A 78 -22.08 4.73 -31.79
C PRO A 78 -21.22 3.97 -30.78
N GLY A 79 -19.91 4.23 -30.79
CA GLY A 79 -18.96 3.59 -29.84
C GLY A 79 -18.53 2.17 -30.20
N ILE A 80 -18.96 1.61 -31.33
CA ILE A 80 -18.51 0.28 -31.77
C ILE A 80 -16.99 0.26 -32.00
N MET A 81 -16.32 -0.77 -31.50
CA MET A 81 -14.87 -0.92 -31.65
C MET A 81 -14.50 -1.48 -33.02
N ALA A 82 -13.36 -1.04 -33.56
CA ALA A 82 -12.85 -1.51 -34.85
C ALA A 82 -12.66 -3.04 -34.91
N VAL A 83 -12.35 -3.68 -33.78
CA VAL A 83 -12.23 -5.14 -33.67
C VAL A 83 -13.59 -5.81 -33.90
N THR A 84 -14.65 -5.30 -33.26
CA THR A 84 -16.02 -5.82 -33.42
C THR A 84 -16.54 -5.64 -34.84
N ILE A 85 -16.20 -4.48 -35.49
CA ILE A 85 -16.51 -4.29 -36.92
C ILE A 85 -15.80 -5.34 -37.77
N PHE A 86 -14.51 -5.61 -37.47
CA PHE A 86 -13.74 -6.60 -38.21
C PHE A 86 -14.36 -8.01 -38.08
N GLU A 87 -14.71 -8.41 -36.87
CA GLU A 87 -15.37 -9.70 -36.59
C GLU A 87 -16.71 -9.81 -37.32
N ALA A 88 -17.54 -8.78 -37.26
CA ALA A 88 -18.82 -8.76 -37.98
C ALA A 88 -18.65 -8.86 -39.52
N LEU A 89 -17.64 -8.20 -40.08
CA LEU A 89 -17.31 -8.30 -41.49
C LEU A 89 -16.81 -9.69 -41.90
N GLN A 90 -16.05 -10.38 -41.00
CA GLN A 90 -15.63 -11.76 -41.23
C GLN A 90 -16.81 -12.76 -41.22
N GLU A 91 -17.87 -12.45 -40.48
CA GLU A 91 -19.11 -13.27 -40.47
C GLU A 91 -19.98 -13.02 -41.70
N GLU A 92 -20.00 -11.77 -42.20
CA GLU A 92 -20.89 -11.37 -43.31
C GLU A 92 -20.27 -11.59 -44.70
N PHE A 93 -18.95 -11.54 -44.84
CA PHE A 93 -18.24 -11.63 -46.10
C PHE A 93 -17.40 -12.91 -46.21
N ALA A 94 -17.11 -13.33 -47.46
CA ALA A 94 -16.24 -14.46 -47.69
C ALA A 94 -14.83 -14.26 -47.09
N PRO A 95 -14.17 -15.33 -46.58
CA PRO A 95 -12.86 -15.24 -45.93
C PRO A 95 -11.78 -14.57 -46.78
N GLU A 96 -11.88 -14.67 -48.10
CA GLU A 96 -10.95 -14.06 -49.06
C GLU A 96 -11.08 -12.52 -49.10
N ALA A 97 -12.27 -11.99 -48.81
CA ALA A 97 -12.53 -10.54 -48.80
C ALA A 97 -12.10 -9.89 -47.49
N VAL A 98 -12.09 -10.62 -46.35
CA VAL A 98 -11.73 -10.11 -45.01
C VAL A 98 -10.64 -10.96 -44.36
N PRO A 99 -9.47 -11.13 -45.01
CA PRO A 99 -8.36 -11.84 -44.40
C PRO A 99 -7.78 -11.03 -43.22
N ASP A 100 -7.15 -11.72 -42.25
CA ASP A 100 -6.55 -11.09 -41.07
C ASP A 100 -5.54 -9.97 -41.40
N THR A 101 -4.92 -10.04 -42.58
CA THR A 101 -3.96 -9.04 -43.06
C THR A 101 -4.56 -7.65 -43.27
N VAL A 102 -5.88 -7.54 -43.48
CA VAL A 102 -6.56 -6.24 -43.67
C VAL A 102 -7.00 -5.61 -42.37
N ARG A 103 -7.01 -6.36 -41.26
CA ARG A 103 -7.46 -5.88 -39.93
C ARG A 103 -6.82 -4.56 -39.55
N ARG A 104 -5.49 -4.48 -39.59
CA ARG A 104 -4.76 -3.25 -39.22
C ARG A 104 -5.09 -2.06 -40.14
N THR A 105 -5.40 -2.33 -41.41
CA THR A 105 -5.79 -1.29 -42.37
C THR A 105 -7.20 -0.78 -42.08
N LEU A 106 -8.12 -1.70 -41.69
CA LEU A 106 -9.47 -1.37 -41.26
C LEU A 106 -9.42 -0.55 -39.95
N GLU A 107 -8.71 -1.02 -38.93
CA GLU A 107 -8.57 -0.30 -37.64
C GLU A 107 -8.07 1.15 -37.84
N ARG A 108 -7.08 1.35 -38.72
CA ARG A 108 -6.58 2.69 -39.05
C ARG A 108 -7.64 3.53 -39.74
N ARG A 109 -8.37 2.97 -40.71
CA ARG A 109 -9.42 3.73 -41.45
C ARG A 109 -10.61 4.06 -40.56
N VAL A 110 -10.99 3.16 -39.66
CA VAL A 110 -12.01 3.39 -38.63
C VAL A 110 -11.57 4.53 -37.71
N ALA A 111 -10.33 4.52 -37.23
CA ALA A 111 -9.79 5.59 -36.39
C ALA A 111 -9.75 6.96 -37.13
N GLU A 112 -9.38 6.96 -38.40
CA GLU A 112 -9.42 8.17 -39.27
C GLU A 112 -10.86 8.70 -39.42
N TRP A 113 -11.83 7.81 -39.67
CA TRP A 113 -13.25 8.17 -39.78
C TRP A 113 -13.79 8.69 -38.43
N GLN A 114 -13.50 8.01 -37.32
CA GLN A 114 -13.91 8.45 -35.98
C GLN A 114 -13.28 9.80 -35.58
N THR A 115 -12.09 10.12 -36.10
CA THR A 115 -11.47 11.44 -35.88
C THR A 115 -12.23 12.57 -36.59
N VAL A 116 -12.84 12.29 -37.74
CA VAL A 116 -13.53 13.30 -38.57
C VAL A 116 -15.05 13.35 -38.29
N HIS A 117 -15.65 12.21 -37.97
CA HIS A 117 -17.11 12.03 -37.92
C HIS A 117 -17.61 11.37 -36.60
N GLY A 118 -16.68 10.95 -35.74
CA GLY A 118 -17.04 10.32 -34.47
C GLY A 118 -17.57 11.32 -33.44
N GLU A 119 -18.05 10.78 -32.33
CA GLU A 119 -18.53 11.57 -31.22
C GLU A 119 -17.40 12.36 -30.55
N ASP A 120 -17.75 13.51 -29.98
CA ASP A 120 -16.83 14.31 -29.19
C ASP A 120 -16.32 13.50 -27.99
N LYS A 121 -15.02 13.52 -27.77
CA LYS A 121 -14.42 12.89 -26.62
C LYS A 121 -14.58 13.79 -25.40
N GLU A 122 -14.68 13.16 -24.22
CA GLU A 122 -14.71 13.89 -22.95
C GLU A 122 -13.46 14.79 -22.83
N VAL A 123 -13.70 16.06 -22.54
CA VAL A 123 -12.64 17.08 -22.40
C VAL A 123 -12.29 17.20 -20.92
N PHE A 124 -11.05 16.87 -20.57
CA PHE A 124 -10.53 17.10 -19.24
C PHE A 124 -9.89 18.49 -19.15
N PHE A 125 -10.43 19.34 -18.27
CA PHE A 125 -9.88 20.67 -18.05
C PHE A 125 -8.72 20.60 -17.04
N PRO A 126 -7.49 21.05 -17.40
CA PRO A 126 -6.38 21.06 -16.44
C PRO A 126 -6.71 22.01 -15.29
N GLN A 127 -6.63 21.47 -14.06
CA GLN A 127 -6.89 22.22 -12.84
C GLN A 127 -5.60 22.86 -12.32
N ARG A 128 -5.69 24.09 -11.84
CA ARG A 128 -4.61 24.73 -11.12
C ARG A 128 -4.72 24.37 -9.65
N HIS A 129 -3.68 23.75 -9.12
CA HIS A 129 -3.58 23.41 -7.70
C HIS A 129 -2.59 24.32 -7.01
N GLU A 130 -2.96 24.82 -5.85
CA GLU A 130 -2.08 25.65 -5.03
C GLU A 130 -1.33 24.78 -4.01
N PRO A 131 -0.08 25.12 -3.66
CA PRO A 131 0.70 24.34 -2.70
C PRO A 131 0.07 24.40 -1.30
N GLY A 132 0.08 23.26 -0.60
CA GLY A 132 -0.44 23.12 0.76
C GLY A 132 -1.97 23.11 0.89
N GLN A 133 -2.72 23.22 -0.20
CA GLN A 133 -4.19 23.29 -0.13
C GLN A 133 -4.82 21.93 0.05
N GLN A 134 -4.47 20.93 -0.75
CA GLN A 134 -5.22 19.68 -0.79
C GLN A 134 -4.33 18.44 -0.78
N ALA A 135 -4.72 17.51 0.08
CA ALA A 135 -4.27 16.12 0.05
C ALA A 135 -5.43 15.19 -0.32
N GLN A 136 -5.10 14.09 -0.96
CA GLN A 136 -6.05 13.03 -1.28
C GLN A 136 -5.53 11.70 -0.75
N SER A 137 -6.44 10.82 -0.33
CA SER A 137 -6.10 9.45 0.00
C SER A 137 -7.15 8.47 -0.46
N ASP A 138 -6.72 7.23 -0.71
CA ASP A 138 -7.59 6.15 -1.12
C ASP A 138 -6.97 4.79 -0.76
N PHE A 139 -7.82 3.74 -0.70
CA PHE A 139 -7.36 2.36 -0.59
C PHE A 139 -7.28 1.71 -1.98
N THR A 140 -6.23 0.97 -2.21
CA THR A 140 -6.08 0.22 -3.46
C THR A 140 -5.70 -1.23 -3.20
N VAL A 141 -6.37 -2.17 -3.89
CA VAL A 141 -6.06 -3.60 -3.81
C VAL A 141 -4.71 -3.87 -4.47
N ALA A 142 -3.84 -4.60 -3.79
CA ALA A 142 -2.48 -4.91 -4.21
C ALA A 142 -2.24 -6.40 -4.49
N ASP A 143 -3.28 -7.24 -4.45
CA ASP A 143 -3.20 -8.70 -4.63
C ASP A 143 -2.51 -9.11 -5.94
N ALA A 144 -2.74 -8.33 -7.03
CA ALA A 144 -2.11 -8.56 -8.32
C ALA A 144 -0.57 -8.42 -8.31
N LEU A 145 0.02 -7.85 -7.25
CA LEU A 145 1.48 -7.80 -7.09
C LEU A 145 2.07 -9.18 -6.77
N GLY A 146 1.25 -10.15 -6.31
CA GLY A 146 1.68 -11.52 -6.04
C GLY A 146 2.78 -11.62 -4.97
N VAL A 147 2.72 -10.74 -3.95
CA VAL A 147 3.68 -10.74 -2.84
C VAL A 147 3.44 -11.95 -1.94
N THR A 148 4.53 -12.54 -1.46
CA THR A 148 4.51 -13.57 -0.42
C THR A 148 5.34 -13.14 0.78
N ILE A 149 5.00 -13.63 1.98
CA ILE A 149 5.76 -13.44 3.22
C ILE A 149 6.13 -14.82 3.74
N ALA A 150 7.42 -15.10 3.88
CA ALA A 150 7.94 -16.41 4.26
C ALA A 150 7.35 -17.57 3.41
N GLY A 151 7.18 -17.34 2.11
CA GLY A 151 6.60 -18.30 1.15
C GLY A 151 5.06 -18.36 1.13
N GLU A 152 4.38 -17.71 2.07
CA GLU A 152 2.91 -17.69 2.14
C GLU A 152 2.32 -16.51 1.37
N ALA A 153 1.25 -16.75 0.58
CA ALA A 153 0.59 -15.71 -0.20
C ALA A 153 0.06 -14.58 0.70
N PHE A 154 0.37 -13.35 0.34
CA PHE A 154 0.03 -12.17 1.12
C PHE A 154 -0.90 -11.21 0.33
N PRO A 155 -2.20 -11.53 0.22
CA PRO A 155 -3.19 -10.61 -0.32
C PRO A 155 -3.40 -9.44 0.63
N HIS A 156 -3.22 -8.21 0.11
CA HIS A 156 -3.28 -7.01 0.95
C HIS A 156 -3.78 -5.79 0.18
N ARG A 157 -4.02 -4.73 0.92
CA ARG A 157 -4.33 -3.40 0.39
C ARG A 157 -3.23 -2.42 0.76
N LEU A 158 -3.17 -1.34 -0.01
CA LEU A 158 -2.36 -0.17 0.33
C LEU A 158 -3.31 0.99 0.63
N TYR A 159 -3.11 1.67 1.75
CA TYR A 159 -3.57 3.03 1.94
C TYR A 159 -2.60 3.94 1.24
N HIS A 160 -3.06 4.76 0.31
CA HIS A 160 -2.24 5.65 -0.50
C HIS A 160 -2.66 7.09 -0.25
N PHE A 161 -1.74 7.90 0.23
CA PHE A 161 -1.87 9.33 0.46
C PHE A 161 -1.05 10.11 -0.55
N ARG A 162 -1.58 11.22 -1.07
CA ARG A 162 -0.91 12.06 -2.04
C ARG A 162 -1.25 13.53 -1.87
N LEU A 163 -0.23 14.41 -1.98
CA LEU A 163 -0.42 15.85 -2.16
C LEU A 163 -0.78 16.14 -3.62
N VAL A 164 -1.79 16.96 -3.84
CA VAL A 164 -2.30 17.23 -5.19
C VAL A 164 -1.34 18.13 -5.99
N TYR A 165 -0.71 19.12 -5.34
CA TYR A 165 0.22 20.04 -5.99
C TYR A 165 1.56 19.41 -6.35
N SER A 166 2.35 18.96 -5.37
CA SER A 166 3.68 18.40 -5.61
C SER A 166 3.65 16.96 -6.11
N GLY A 167 2.57 16.24 -5.78
CA GLY A 167 2.46 14.81 -5.98
C GLY A 167 3.35 14.01 -5.03
N TRP A 168 3.77 14.58 -3.89
CA TRP A 168 4.37 13.81 -2.81
C TRP A 168 3.42 12.71 -2.36
N GLU A 169 3.93 11.51 -2.11
CA GLU A 169 3.09 10.37 -1.77
C GLU A 169 3.65 9.56 -0.60
N HIS A 170 2.74 8.91 0.09
CA HIS A 170 3.04 7.89 1.10
C HIS A 170 2.08 6.72 0.91
N ALA A 171 2.57 5.50 1.10
CA ALA A 171 1.74 4.32 1.06
C ALA A 171 2.01 3.44 2.27
N ARG A 172 0.94 2.93 2.89
CA ARG A 172 0.99 2.00 4.02
C ARG A 172 0.35 0.67 3.65
N VAL A 173 1.01 -0.42 3.98
CA VAL A 173 0.45 -1.77 3.85
C VAL A 173 -0.62 -1.99 4.91
N ILE A 174 -1.83 -2.35 4.47
CA ILE A 174 -3.00 -2.57 5.33
C ILE A 174 -3.30 -4.07 5.38
N LEU A 175 -3.39 -4.61 6.59
CA LEU A 175 -3.65 -6.03 6.83
C LEU A 175 -5.14 -6.36 6.88
N GLY A 176 -5.95 -5.37 7.21
CA GLY A 176 -7.40 -5.48 7.29
C GLY A 176 -8.13 -4.95 6.06
N GLY A 177 -9.42 -4.71 6.25
CA GLY A 177 -10.24 -3.98 5.27
C GLY A 177 -10.10 -2.47 5.43
N GLU A 178 -10.85 -1.76 4.64
CA GLU A 178 -11.03 -0.31 4.74
C GLU A 178 -11.75 0.02 6.05
N SER A 179 -10.99 0.40 7.07
CA SER A 179 -11.47 0.70 8.42
C SER A 179 -11.02 2.09 8.86
N PHE A 180 -11.72 2.66 9.86
CA PHE A 180 -11.31 3.95 10.42
C PHE A 180 -9.87 3.89 10.97
N SER A 181 -9.50 2.82 11.67
CA SER A 181 -8.13 2.67 12.20
C SER A 181 -7.09 2.67 11.08
N ALA A 182 -7.37 2.00 9.94
CA ALA A 182 -6.46 2.00 8.79
C ALA A 182 -6.31 3.40 8.16
N VAL A 183 -7.43 4.16 8.03
CA VAL A 183 -7.38 5.57 7.58
C VAL A 183 -6.59 6.42 8.55
N ALA A 184 -6.91 6.32 9.85
CA ALA A 184 -6.31 7.16 10.89
C ALA A 184 -4.80 6.92 11.04
N GLU A 185 -4.37 5.64 11.05
CA GLU A 185 -2.95 5.30 11.07
C GLU A 185 -2.24 5.77 9.80
N GLY A 186 -2.80 5.45 8.61
CA GLY A 186 -2.19 5.81 7.33
C GLY A 186 -2.08 7.31 7.10
N LEU A 187 -3.12 8.07 7.46
CA LEU A 187 -3.12 9.53 7.37
C LEU A 187 -2.10 10.14 8.32
N GLN A 188 -2.09 9.72 9.58
CA GLN A 188 -1.14 10.22 10.57
C GLN A 188 0.31 9.91 10.19
N ASP A 189 0.59 8.68 9.72
CA ASP A 189 1.93 8.31 9.23
C ASP A 189 2.37 9.20 8.06
N ALA A 190 1.46 9.46 7.11
CA ALA A 190 1.74 10.34 5.98
C ALA A 190 2.06 11.77 6.43
N LEU A 191 1.22 12.37 7.28
CA LEU A 191 1.38 13.75 7.75
C LEU A 191 2.66 13.93 8.58
N TRP A 192 2.96 12.97 9.47
CA TRP A 192 4.18 13.04 10.28
C TRP A 192 5.45 12.80 9.46
N LYS A 193 5.41 11.94 8.45
CA LYS A 193 6.52 11.76 7.50
C LYS A 193 6.71 12.98 6.60
N LEU A 194 5.62 13.64 6.22
CA LEU A 194 5.63 14.89 5.44
C LEU A 194 6.19 16.07 6.25
N GLY A 195 5.84 16.14 7.54
CA GLY A 195 6.22 17.22 8.45
C GLY A 195 5.24 18.40 8.48
N GLY A 196 3.98 18.20 8.07
CA GLY A 196 2.94 19.23 8.06
C GLY A 196 1.61 18.71 7.58
N THR A 197 0.57 19.56 7.57
CA THR A 197 -0.78 19.25 7.12
C THR A 197 -1.24 20.20 6.02
N THR A 198 -2.23 19.78 5.23
CA THR A 198 -2.88 20.60 4.21
C THR A 198 -4.13 21.27 4.77
N VAL A 199 -4.66 22.26 4.06
CA VAL A 199 -5.94 22.91 4.44
C VAL A 199 -7.12 21.94 4.30
N GLU A 200 -7.07 21.06 3.30
CA GLU A 200 -8.14 20.11 2.98
C GLU A 200 -7.58 18.70 2.81
N HIS A 201 -8.29 17.71 3.37
CA HIS A 201 -8.04 16.30 3.07
C HIS A 201 -9.29 15.68 2.47
N ARG A 202 -9.13 15.06 1.29
CA ARG A 202 -10.20 14.42 0.53
C ARG A 202 -9.98 12.91 0.46
N THR A 203 -11.02 12.15 0.73
CA THR A 203 -10.99 10.69 0.58
C THR A 203 -12.30 10.17 0.01
N ASP A 204 -12.21 9.20 -0.90
CA ASP A 204 -13.36 8.47 -1.45
C ASP A 204 -13.66 7.19 -0.66
N SER A 205 -12.69 6.72 0.08
CA SER A 205 -12.72 5.44 0.80
C SER A 205 -13.81 5.33 1.86
N LEU A 206 -14.43 6.46 2.24
CA LEU A 206 -15.56 6.46 3.17
C LEU A 206 -16.78 5.73 2.59
N SER A 207 -16.97 5.79 1.25
CA SER A 207 -18.12 5.18 0.57
C SER A 207 -18.04 3.65 0.50
N ALA A 208 -16.86 3.09 0.33
CA ALA A 208 -16.65 1.64 0.26
C ALA A 208 -16.74 0.97 1.62
N ALA A 209 -16.20 1.62 2.67
CA ALA A 209 -16.32 1.17 4.05
C ALA A 209 -17.79 1.17 4.54
N TYR A 210 -18.64 2.03 3.99
CA TYR A 210 -20.05 2.15 4.37
C TYR A 210 -20.97 1.06 3.85
N LYS A 211 -20.67 0.43 2.71
CA LYS A 211 -21.59 -0.47 2.04
C LYS A 211 -22.09 -1.64 2.90
N ASN A 212 -21.33 -2.01 3.94
CA ASN A 212 -21.62 -3.14 4.82
C ASN A 212 -21.87 -2.74 6.29
N LEU A 213 -21.92 -1.44 6.59
CA LEU A 213 -22.14 -0.94 7.95
C LEU A 213 -23.60 -0.52 8.16
N SER A 214 -24.09 -0.65 9.39
CA SER A 214 -25.38 -0.05 9.78
C SER A 214 -25.30 1.47 9.68
N ARG A 215 -26.47 2.13 9.58
CA ARG A 215 -26.55 3.61 9.43
C ARG A 215 -25.88 4.34 10.59
N ASP A 216 -25.99 3.82 11.80
CA ASP A 216 -25.37 4.40 13.01
C ASP A 216 -23.84 4.25 12.97
N ALA A 217 -23.32 3.11 12.52
CA ALA A 217 -21.89 2.89 12.34
C ALA A 217 -21.27 3.76 11.23
N GLN A 218 -22.07 4.09 10.20
CA GLN A 218 -21.66 5.04 9.15
C GLN A 218 -21.54 6.47 9.67
N LEU A 219 -22.47 6.90 10.51
CA LEU A 219 -22.43 8.21 11.16
C LEU A 219 -21.25 8.32 12.13
N ASP A 220 -20.99 7.27 12.91
CA ASP A 220 -19.85 7.20 13.83
C ASP A 220 -18.51 7.32 13.07
N PHE A 221 -18.34 6.57 12.00
CA PHE A 221 -17.14 6.65 11.15
C PHE A 221 -16.93 8.05 10.59
N THR A 222 -18.00 8.69 10.11
CA THR A 222 -17.96 10.05 9.57
C THR A 222 -17.53 11.07 10.60
N ASN A 223 -18.11 10.98 11.79
CA ASN A 223 -17.80 11.91 12.89
C ASN A 223 -16.35 11.75 13.34
N ARG A 224 -15.89 10.51 13.50
CA ARG A 224 -14.49 10.21 13.87
C ARG A 224 -13.49 10.67 12.82
N TYR A 225 -13.82 10.53 11.52
CA TYR A 225 -12.96 11.05 10.45
C TYR A 225 -12.91 12.58 10.46
N LYS A 226 -14.04 13.24 10.70
CA LYS A 226 -14.09 14.70 10.86
C LYS A 226 -13.26 15.15 12.06
N GLU A 227 -13.44 14.51 13.23
CA GLU A 227 -12.63 14.79 14.43
C GLU A 227 -11.13 14.60 14.18
N LEU A 228 -10.77 13.56 13.40
CA LEU A 228 -9.38 13.33 12.98
C LEU A 228 -8.85 14.50 12.14
N CYS A 229 -9.60 14.95 11.14
CA CYS A 229 -9.22 16.08 10.31
C CYS A 229 -9.15 17.38 11.12
N ASP A 230 -10.14 17.64 11.98
CA ASP A 230 -10.19 18.81 12.85
C ASP A 230 -8.97 18.88 13.80
N HIS A 231 -8.54 17.72 14.34
CA HIS A 231 -7.31 17.64 15.15
C HIS A 231 -6.06 18.11 14.40
N TYR A 232 -5.99 17.86 13.09
CA TYR A 232 -4.90 18.28 12.22
C TYR A 232 -5.13 19.63 11.54
N GLY A 233 -6.21 20.34 11.87
CA GLY A 233 -6.57 21.62 11.29
C GLY A 233 -6.97 21.55 9.81
N MET A 234 -7.42 20.38 9.34
CA MET A 234 -7.81 20.12 7.95
C MET A 234 -9.34 20.10 7.82
N ALA A 235 -9.85 20.66 6.72
CA ALA A 235 -11.23 20.43 6.32
C ALA A 235 -11.39 19.02 5.72
N ALA A 236 -12.30 18.22 6.29
CA ALA A 236 -12.67 16.92 5.73
C ALA A 236 -13.61 17.12 4.54
N THR A 237 -13.20 16.70 3.35
CA THR A 237 -14.04 16.78 2.15
C THR A 237 -14.26 15.39 1.54
N ARG A 238 -15.33 15.30 0.75
CA ARG A 238 -15.71 14.07 0.03
C ARG A 238 -15.90 14.41 -1.43
N ASN A 239 -15.75 13.39 -2.28
CA ASN A 239 -16.14 13.53 -3.67
C ASN A 239 -17.66 13.61 -3.80
N ASN A 240 -18.12 14.40 -4.73
CA ASN A 240 -19.52 14.45 -5.08
C ASN A 240 -19.91 13.14 -5.79
N PRO A 241 -20.95 12.43 -5.33
CA PRO A 241 -21.42 11.21 -6.01
C PRO A 241 -21.77 11.53 -7.48
N GLY A 242 -21.18 10.79 -8.41
CA GLY A 242 -21.45 10.93 -9.85
C GLY A 242 -20.55 11.89 -10.61
N VAL A 243 -19.58 12.55 -9.97
CA VAL A 243 -18.60 13.41 -10.65
C VAL A 243 -17.27 12.65 -10.75
N ALA A 244 -17.13 11.87 -11.80
CA ALA A 244 -15.96 10.98 -12.05
C ALA A 244 -14.61 11.73 -12.07
N ASN A 245 -14.61 13.02 -12.39
CA ASN A 245 -13.39 13.81 -12.58
C ASN A 245 -12.69 14.27 -11.29
N GLU A 246 -13.37 14.25 -10.15
CA GLU A 246 -12.81 14.72 -8.88
C GLU A 246 -11.75 13.75 -8.31
N ASN A 247 -11.81 12.47 -8.67
CA ASN A 247 -10.90 11.40 -8.20
C ASN A 247 -9.81 11.03 -9.20
N GLY A 248 -9.85 11.52 -10.42
CA GLY A 248 -8.91 11.10 -11.49
C GLY A 248 -7.44 11.20 -11.09
N THR A 249 -7.09 12.11 -10.20
CA THR A 249 -5.71 12.28 -9.72
C THR A 249 -5.27 11.12 -8.82
N ILE A 250 -6.09 10.71 -7.84
CA ILE A 250 -5.73 9.63 -6.91
C ILE A 250 -5.86 8.25 -7.56
N GLU A 251 -6.89 8.02 -8.39
CA GLU A 251 -7.08 6.77 -9.13
C GLU A 251 -5.93 6.50 -10.09
N SER A 252 -5.56 7.51 -10.90
CA SER A 252 -4.38 7.45 -11.77
C SER A 252 -3.11 7.18 -10.95
N SER A 253 -2.97 7.82 -9.79
CA SER A 253 -1.84 7.64 -8.89
C SER A 253 -1.78 6.23 -8.29
N ASN A 254 -2.93 5.63 -7.95
CA ASN A 254 -3.04 4.24 -7.50
C ASN A 254 -2.56 3.25 -8.56
N HIS A 255 -2.88 3.49 -9.83
CA HIS A 255 -2.33 2.70 -10.93
C HIS A 255 -0.81 2.86 -11.05
N HIS A 256 -0.31 4.09 -10.95
CA HIS A 256 1.11 4.38 -11.06
C HIS A 256 1.94 3.80 -9.91
N ILE A 257 1.48 3.87 -8.67
CA ILE A 257 2.22 3.27 -7.55
C ILE A 257 2.28 1.74 -7.67
N LYS A 258 1.15 1.08 -8.01
CA LYS A 258 1.14 -0.38 -8.24
C LYS A 258 2.10 -0.78 -9.35
N ARG A 259 2.13 -0.04 -10.46
CA ARG A 259 3.07 -0.27 -11.55
C ARG A 259 4.53 -0.10 -11.11
N ARG A 260 4.85 0.92 -10.31
CA ARG A 260 6.21 1.11 -9.78
C ARG A 260 6.62 -0.01 -8.84
N LEU A 261 5.71 -0.45 -7.97
CA LEU A 261 5.95 -1.59 -7.08
C LEU A 261 6.20 -2.88 -7.89
N ASP A 262 5.37 -3.20 -8.89
CA ASP A 262 5.57 -4.36 -9.75
C ASP A 262 6.93 -4.33 -10.47
N GLN A 263 7.30 -3.19 -11.06
CA GLN A 263 8.60 -3.05 -11.73
C GLN A 263 9.78 -3.18 -10.75
N ALA A 264 9.64 -2.68 -9.53
CA ALA A 264 10.67 -2.82 -8.50
C ALA A 264 10.78 -4.26 -7.98
N LEU A 265 9.67 -4.99 -7.84
CA LEU A 265 9.64 -6.42 -7.51
C LEU A 265 10.30 -7.26 -8.61
N ARG A 266 10.02 -6.95 -9.89
CA ARG A 266 10.69 -7.59 -11.04
C ARG A 266 12.20 -7.33 -11.01
N HIS A 267 12.61 -6.09 -10.75
CA HIS A 267 14.04 -5.74 -10.65
C HIS A 267 14.73 -6.43 -9.46
N ARG A 268 14.02 -6.61 -8.33
CA ARG A 268 14.51 -7.36 -7.17
C ARG A 268 14.71 -8.86 -7.49
N GLY A 269 13.97 -9.39 -8.45
CA GLY A 269 14.02 -10.82 -8.85
C GLY A 269 13.25 -11.77 -7.93
N SER A 270 12.62 -11.25 -6.85
CA SER A 270 11.79 -12.03 -5.93
C SER A 270 10.61 -11.21 -5.44
N ARG A 271 9.47 -11.88 -5.24
CA ARG A 271 8.26 -11.31 -4.64
C ARG A 271 8.05 -11.78 -3.19
N ASP A 272 8.95 -12.64 -2.70
CA ASP A 272 8.95 -13.13 -1.33
C ASP A 272 9.76 -12.23 -0.40
N PHE A 273 9.29 -12.06 0.82
CA PHE A 273 9.94 -11.33 1.90
C PHE A 273 9.95 -12.19 3.16
N ASP A 274 11.01 -12.10 3.96
CA ASP A 274 11.13 -12.87 5.20
C ASP A 274 10.11 -12.41 6.27
N ALA A 275 9.86 -11.11 6.33
CA ALA A 275 8.90 -10.51 7.25
C ALA A 275 8.09 -9.40 6.57
N ILE A 276 6.93 -9.08 7.13
CA ILE A 276 6.06 -8.01 6.65
C ILE A 276 6.74 -6.64 6.75
N GLU A 277 7.59 -6.44 7.75
CA GLU A 277 8.36 -5.21 7.95
C GLU A 277 9.35 -4.96 6.81
N ASP A 278 9.90 -6.01 6.21
CA ASP A 278 10.77 -5.91 5.05
C ASP A 278 9.99 -5.43 3.83
N TYR A 279 8.78 -5.96 3.64
CA TYR A 279 7.90 -5.49 2.58
C TYR A 279 7.42 -4.04 2.83
N ARG A 280 7.08 -3.68 4.06
CA ARG A 280 6.73 -2.29 4.43
C ARG A 280 7.87 -1.34 4.10
N ARG A 281 9.12 -1.67 4.50
CA ARG A 281 10.32 -0.89 4.16
C ARG A 281 10.55 -0.79 2.65
N PHE A 282 10.27 -1.85 1.91
CA PHE A 282 10.36 -1.85 0.46
C PHE A 282 9.36 -0.87 -0.17
N VAL A 283 8.10 -0.88 0.25
CA VAL A 283 7.05 0.06 -0.21
C VAL A 283 7.45 1.50 0.10
N ASP A 284 7.89 1.77 1.32
CA ASP A 284 8.38 3.10 1.74
C ASP A 284 9.53 3.59 0.87
N GLY A 285 10.50 2.73 0.59
CA GLY A 285 11.64 3.07 -0.27
C GLY A 285 11.23 3.40 -1.72
N ILE A 286 10.16 2.83 -2.23
CA ILE A 286 9.59 3.18 -3.56
C ILE A 286 8.98 4.58 -3.52
N CYS A 287 8.19 4.89 -2.48
CA CYS A 287 7.62 6.21 -2.28
C CYS A 287 8.72 7.27 -2.11
N ASP A 288 9.75 7.00 -1.31
CA ASP A 288 10.85 7.93 -1.07
C ASP A 288 11.63 8.25 -2.35
N ARG A 289 11.90 7.24 -3.19
CA ARG A 289 12.53 7.46 -4.51
C ARG A 289 11.66 8.30 -5.44
N HIS A 290 10.35 8.12 -5.41
CA HIS A 290 9.43 8.94 -6.18
C HIS A 290 9.42 10.39 -5.69
N ASN A 291 9.34 10.58 -4.37
CA ASN A 291 9.33 11.90 -3.72
C ASN A 291 10.63 12.67 -3.97
N ALA A 292 11.78 11.97 -3.96
CA ALA A 292 13.09 12.58 -4.23
C ALA A 292 13.18 13.23 -5.62
N ARG A 293 12.50 12.66 -6.64
CA ARG A 293 12.44 13.23 -7.99
C ARG A 293 11.61 14.52 -8.07
N ARG A 294 10.79 14.79 -7.06
CA ARG A 294 9.88 15.94 -6.97
C ARG A 294 10.33 16.98 -5.95
N LYS A 295 11.55 16.82 -5.43
CA LYS A 295 12.11 17.62 -4.33
C LYS A 295 11.87 19.14 -4.43
N PRO A 296 12.01 19.83 -5.59
CA PRO A 296 11.77 21.26 -5.65
C PRO A 296 10.30 21.64 -5.35
N ARG A 297 9.33 20.94 -5.97
CA ARG A 297 7.90 21.20 -5.73
C ARG A 297 7.46 20.80 -4.32
N VAL A 298 8.04 19.74 -3.78
CA VAL A 298 7.79 19.30 -2.40
C VAL A 298 8.33 20.34 -1.40
N ALA A 299 9.49 20.94 -1.68
CA ALA A 299 10.05 21.99 -0.83
C ALA A 299 9.15 23.24 -0.82
N GLU A 300 8.71 23.70 -2.00
CA GLU A 300 7.76 24.80 -2.14
C GLU A 300 6.44 24.53 -1.39
N GLU A 301 5.90 23.32 -1.51
CA GLU A 301 4.66 22.94 -0.83
C GLU A 301 4.82 22.88 0.68
N ARG A 302 5.97 22.38 1.18
CA ARG A 302 6.27 22.32 2.62
C ARG A 302 6.25 23.69 3.31
N GLU A 303 6.62 24.75 2.61
CA GLU A 303 6.56 26.13 3.14
C GLU A 303 5.12 26.62 3.37
N LYS A 304 4.14 25.99 2.71
CA LYS A 304 2.70 26.35 2.79
C LYS A 304 1.89 25.40 3.65
N LEU A 305 2.48 24.30 4.12
CA LEU A 305 1.79 23.38 4.99
C LEU A 305 1.50 24.00 6.36
N LEU A 306 0.39 23.60 6.95
CA LEU A 306 0.07 23.94 8.33
C LEU A 306 0.94 23.11 9.29
N ALA A 307 1.21 23.65 10.49
CA ALA A 307 2.00 22.97 11.50
C ALA A 307 1.26 21.74 12.04
N LEU A 308 2.04 20.68 12.31
CA LEU A 308 1.51 19.50 13.00
C LEU A 308 1.10 19.81 14.44
N PRO A 309 0.08 19.12 14.96
CA PRO A 309 -0.24 19.18 16.39
C PRO A 309 0.89 18.60 17.23
N LYS A 310 0.96 18.93 18.52
CA LYS A 310 2.02 18.45 19.43
C LYS A 310 2.07 16.92 19.58
N ARG A 311 0.95 16.22 19.33
CA ARG A 311 0.81 14.77 19.45
C ARG A 311 -0.14 14.23 18.40
N ARG A 312 0.02 12.94 18.07
CA ARG A 312 -0.97 12.19 17.29
C ARG A 312 -2.28 12.07 18.07
N THR A 313 -3.38 11.94 17.36
CA THR A 313 -4.67 11.60 17.96
C THR A 313 -4.89 10.08 17.94
N THR A 314 -6.03 9.67 18.49
CA THR A 314 -6.44 8.27 18.59
C THR A 314 -6.65 7.67 17.19
N ASP A 315 -5.91 6.61 16.89
CA ASP A 315 -5.97 5.86 15.63
C ASP A 315 -6.46 4.41 15.81
N PHE A 316 -7.09 4.14 16.95
CA PHE A 316 -7.62 2.83 17.30
C PHE A 316 -9.11 2.88 17.66
N ALA A 317 -9.78 1.75 17.54
CA ALA A 317 -11.09 1.54 18.11
C ALA A 317 -10.95 0.97 19.52
N LYS A 318 -11.81 1.39 20.46
CA LYS A 318 -11.83 0.88 21.83
C LYS A 318 -12.94 -0.12 22.02
N VAL A 319 -12.63 -1.24 22.65
CA VAL A 319 -13.62 -2.21 23.13
C VAL A 319 -13.27 -2.65 24.55
N THR A 320 -14.29 -2.87 25.39
CA THR A 320 -14.09 -3.38 26.73
C THR A 320 -14.56 -4.84 26.79
N VAL A 321 -13.65 -5.75 27.09
CA VAL A 321 -13.93 -7.19 27.10
C VAL A 321 -13.61 -7.83 28.44
N PRO A 322 -14.40 -8.82 28.91
CA PRO A 322 -14.06 -9.59 30.09
C PRO A 322 -13.02 -10.66 29.78
N VAL A 323 -12.10 -10.89 30.70
CA VAL A 323 -11.19 -12.05 30.65
C VAL A 323 -11.89 -13.26 31.24
N THR A 324 -12.04 -14.31 30.44
CA THR A 324 -12.70 -15.56 30.85
C THR A 324 -11.82 -16.39 31.79
N ARG A 325 -12.42 -17.40 32.42
CA ARG A 325 -11.69 -18.41 33.25
C ARG A 325 -10.67 -19.22 32.43
N ASN A 326 -10.76 -19.18 31.10
CA ASN A 326 -9.84 -19.87 30.19
C ASN A 326 -8.65 -19.00 29.78
N CYS A 327 -8.38 -17.88 30.46
CA CYS A 327 -7.35 -16.89 30.10
C CYS A 327 -7.56 -16.28 28.69
N THR A 328 -8.81 -16.16 28.26
CA THR A 328 -9.10 -15.65 26.89
C THR A 328 -9.98 -14.42 26.94
N ILE A 329 -9.76 -13.57 25.96
CA ILE A 329 -10.68 -12.50 25.54
C ILE A 329 -11.18 -12.80 24.12
N SER A 330 -12.38 -12.34 23.79
CA SER A 330 -12.95 -12.49 22.45
C SER A 330 -13.08 -11.12 21.80
N VAL A 331 -12.43 -10.92 20.66
CA VAL A 331 -12.48 -9.69 19.86
C VAL A 331 -12.68 -10.09 18.41
N ASP A 332 -13.66 -9.50 17.75
CA ASP A 332 -13.96 -9.73 16.30
C ASP A 332 -14.01 -11.22 15.91
N ARG A 333 -14.61 -12.09 16.77
CA ARG A 333 -14.70 -13.56 16.61
C ARG A 333 -13.38 -14.32 16.72
N VAL A 334 -12.33 -13.65 17.15
CA VAL A 334 -11.05 -14.28 17.44
C VAL A 334 -10.87 -14.38 18.96
N LEU A 335 -10.45 -15.54 19.43
CA LEU A 335 -10.05 -15.77 20.82
C LEU A 335 -8.56 -15.49 20.96
N TYR A 336 -8.22 -14.57 21.83
CA TYR A 336 -6.85 -14.24 22.20
C TYR A 336 -6.57 -14.68 23.62
N THR A 337 -5.43 -15.30 23.86
CA THR A 337 -5.00 -15.58 25.24
C THR A 337 -4.33 -14.37 25.85
N VAL A 338 -4.56 -14.17 27.14
CA VAL A 338 -3.93 -13.13 27.96
C VAL A 338 -3.33 -13.73 29.21
N PRO A 339 -2.38 -13.08 29.90
CA PRO A 339 -1.80 -13.61 31.15
C PRO A 339 -2.84 -14.03 32.16
N ALA A 340 -2.67 -15.22 32.78
CA ALA A 340 -3.63 -15.83 33.67
C ALA A 340 -3.99 -14.95 34.90
N ARG A 341 -3.08 -14.07 35.33
CA ARG A 341 -3.34 -13.10 36.42
C ARG A 341 -4.49 -12.13 36.15
N LEU A 342 -4.91 -12.01 34.87
CA LEU A 342 -5.99 -11.10 34.43
C LEU A 342 -7.38 -11.75 34.47
N ILE A 343 -7.49 -13.05 34.79
CA ILE A 343 -8.78 -13.75 34.85
C ILE A 343 -9.77 -13.00 35.76
N GLY A 344 -11.01 -12.85 35.26
CA GLY A 344 -12.09 -12.16 35.96
C GLY A 344 -12.02 -10.63 35.90
N ARG A 345 -11.00 -10.05 35.23
CA ARG A 345 -10.91 -8.61 35.00
C ARG A 345 -11.57 -8.22 33.70
N ARG A 346 -11.92 -6.94 33.56
CA ARG A 346 -12.31 -6.34 32.30
C ARG A 346 -11.12 -5.53 31.78
N LEU A 347 -10.79 -5.72 30.52
CA LEU A 347 -9.70 -5.01 29.86
C LEU A 347 -10.27 -4.04 28.85
N GLU A 348 -9.70 -2.84 28.77
CA GLU A 348 -9.86 -1.96 27.62
C GLU A 348 -8.88 -2.43 26.54
N VAL A 349 -9.39 -2.73 25.35
CA VAL A 349 -8.59 -3.20 24.22
C VAL A 349 -8.61 -2.12 23.13
N HIS A 350 -7.44 -1.64 22.77
CA HIS A 350 -7.23 -0.75 21.66
C HIS A 350 -6.96 -1.56 20.40
N LEU A 351 -7.83 -1.41 19.39
CA LEU A 351 -7.81 -2.16 18.14
C LEU A 351 -7.16 -1.31 17.04
N TYR A 352 -5.91 -1.57 16.76
CA TYR A 352 -5.18 -1.01 15.63
C TYR A 352 -5.42 -1.85 14.36
N ASP A 353 -4.83 -1.45 13.23
CA ASP A 353 -4.93 -2.26 12.01
C ASP A 353 -4.17 -3.59 12.14
N ASP A 354 -2.98 -3.58 12.70
CA ASP A 354 -2.08 -4.74 12.78
C ASP A 354 -2.00 -5.39 14.17
N ARG A 355 -2.44 -4.73 15.23
CA ARG A 355 -2.28 -5.21 16.60
C ARG A 355 -3.45 -4.86 17.51
N LEU A 356 -3.48 -5.53 18.65
CA LEU A 356 -4.33 -5.21 19.79
C LEU A 356 -3.44 -4.88 20.99
N GLU A 357 -3.76 -3.80 21.67
CA GLU A 357 -3.13 -3.43 22.94
C GLU A 357 -4.18 -3.51 24.06
N CYS A 358 -3.91 -4.33 25.06
CA CYS A 358 -4.82 -4.55 26.19
C CYS A 358 -4.37 -3.73 27.40
N PHE A 359 -5.29 -2.99 27.98
CA PHE A 359 -5.05 -2.13 29.14
C PHE A 359 -5.89 -2.55 30.33
N PHE A 360 -5.28 -2.48 31.51
CA PHE A 360 -5.98 -2.51 32.78
C PHE A 360 -5.75 -1.18 33.49
N GLY A 361 -6.78 -0.32 33.51
CA GLY A 361 -6.59 1.08 33.84
C GLY A 361 -5.62 1.75 32.88
N PRO A 362 -4.63 2.53 33.34
CA PRO A 362 -3.66 3.20 32.46
C PRO A 362 -2.51 2.28 32.00
N THR A 363 -2.43 1.05 32.52
CA THR A 363 -1.28 0.16 32.31
C THR A 363 -1.53 -0.79 31.15
N SER A 364 -0.65 -0.81 30.16
CA SER A 364 -0.62 -1.84 29.12
C SER A 364 -0.19 -3.18 29.74
N VAL A 365 -1.02 -4.22 29.53
CA VAL A 365 -0.83 -5.53 30.13
C VAL A 365 -0.54 -6.63 29.12
N ALA A 366 -0.88 -6.45 27.86
CA ALA A 366 -0.56 -7.35 26.76
C ALA A 366 -0.67 -6.61 25.41
N THR A 367 0.22 -6.98 24.49
CA THR A 367 0.15 -6.56 23.07
C THR A 367 0.19 -7.82 22.21
N MET A 368 -0.69 -7.90 21.23
CA MET A 368 -0.85 -9.09 20.38
C MET A 368 -1.08 -8.67 18.94
N GLU A 369 -0.64 -9.50 18.01
CA GLU A 369 -0.97 -9.32 16.59
C GLU A 369 -2.47 -9.51 16.36
N ARG A 370 -3.07 -8.65 15.56
CA ARG A 370 -4.49 -8.71 15.22
C ARG A 370 -4.75 -9.69 14.11
N VAL A 371 -5.41 -10.81 14.44
CA VAL A 371 -5.88 -11.80 13.47
C VAL A 371 -7.30 -11.44 13.01
N ARG A 372 -7.58 -11.64 11.74
CA ARG A 372 -8.90 -11.45 11.14
C ARG A 372 -9.37 -12.72 10.48
N VAL A 373 -10.63 -13.07 10.72
CA VAL A 373 -11.25 -14.24 10.13
C VAL A 373 -12.49 -13.87 9.33
N LYS A 374 -12.70 -14.54 8.20
CA LYS A 374 -13.90 -14.34 7.38
C LYS A 374 -15.11 -14.99 8.07
N HIS A 375 -16.25 -14.30 8.02
CA HIS A 375 -17.53 -14.88 8.47
C HIS A 375 -17.86 -16.15 7.65
N PRO A 376 -18.38 -17.26 8.28
CA PRO A 376 -18.77 -17.42 9.70
C PRO A 376 -17.66 -17.97 10.61
N LEU A 377 -16.43 -18.06 10.15
CA LEU A 377 -15.32 -18.69 10.89
C LEU A 377 -15.01 -17.97 12.21
N ARG A 378 -14.38 -18.72 13.13
CA ARG A 378 -13.79 -18.22 14.36
C ARG A 378 -12.29 -18.48 14.33
N GLY A 379 -11.51 -17.53 14.80
CA GLY A 379 -10.05 -17.63 14.90
C GLY A 379 -9.57 -17.82 16.32
N HIS A 380 -8.32 -18.25 16.42
CA HIS A 380 -7.61 -18.37 17.68
C HIS A 380 -6.21 -17.79 17.51
N GLN A 381 -5.84 -16.84 18.36
CA GLN A 381 -4.48 -16.31 18.47
C GLN A 381 -4.00 -16.63 19.89
N ILE A 382 -3.24 -17.71 20.00
CA ILE A 382 -2.90 -18.32 21.27
C ILE A 382 -1.40 -18.18 21.53
N ASP A 383 -1.05 -17.46 22.58
CA ASP A 383 0.30 -17.53 23.12
C ASP A 383 0.33 -18.62 24.21
N PHE A 384 1.01 -19.71 23.92
CA PHE A 384 1.12 -20.85 24.84
C PHE A 384 1.77 -20.46 26.18
N ARG A 385 2.58 -19.41 26.22
CA ARG A 385 3.22 -18.90 27.45
C ARG A 385 2.20 -18.47 28.51
N HIS A 386 1.03 -18.01 28.09
CA HIS A 386 -0.05 -17.59 28.99
C HIS A 386 -0.68 -18.75 29.74
N VAL A 387 -0.66 -19.97 29.18
CA VAL A 387 -1.39 -21.14 29.73
C VAL A 387 -0.47 -22.30 30.13
N ILE A 388 0.82 -22.26 29.77
CA ILE A 388 1.76 -23.36 29.99
C ILE A 388 1.89 -23.71 31.49
N GLY A 389 1.87 -22.72 32.39
CA GLY A 389 1.94 -22.92 33.82
C GLY A 389 0.81 -23.80 34.36
N GLU A 390 -0.40 -23.64 33.83
CA GLU A 390 -1.55 -24.45 34.22
C GLU A 390 -1.59 -25.81 33.49
N LEU A 391 -1.14 -25.86 32.22
CA LEU A 391 -1.00 -27.13 31.49
C LEU A 391 0.02 -28.08 32.18
N ARG A 392 1.07 -27.54 32.76
CA ARG A 392 2.03 -28.34 33.54
C ARG A 392 1.38 -29.04 34.75
N LYS A 393 0.42 -28.39 35.41
CA LYS A 393 -0.34 -28.96 36.50
C LYS A 393 -1.37 -29.99 36.00
N LYS A 394 -1.91 -29.79 34.80
CA LYS A 394 -2.97 -30.59 34.18
C LYS A 394 -2.65 -30.98 32.74
N PRO A 395 -1.58 -31.78 32.48
CA PRO A 395 -1.12 -32.03 31.11
C PRO A 395 -2.16 -32.69 30.20
N GLN A 396 -3.06 -33.51 30.78
CA GLN A 396 -4.10 -34.19 30.01
C GLN A 396 -5.13 -33.26 29.39
N ALA A 397 -5.27 -32.04 29.91
CA ALA A 397 -6.16 -31.03 29.33
C ALA A 397 -5.75 -30.68 27.87
N LEU A 398 -4.48 -30.86 27.51
CA LEU A 398 -3.98 -30.57 26.13
C LEU A 398 -4.73 -31.37 25.07
N ARG A 399 -5.08 -32.67 25.35
CA ARG A 399 -5.65 -33.56 24.33
C ARG A 399 -6.97 -33.04 23.72
N ASN A 400 -7.86 -32.54 24.59
CA ASN A 400 -9.20 -32.09 24.22
C ASN A 400 -9.36 -30.57 24.24
N LEU A 401 -8.24 -29.84 24.20
CA LEU A 401 -8.26 -28.39 24.20
C LEU A 401 -8.81 -27.88 22.84
N ILE A 402 -9.83 -27.03 22.88
CA ILE A 402 -10.51 -26.51 21.65
C ILE A 402 -9.54 -25.81 20.71
N TYR A 403 -8.56 -25.09 21.27
CA TYR A 403 -7.55 -24.34 20.50
C TYR A 403 -6.16 -25.01 20.53
N ARG A 404 -6.11 -26.36 20.71
CA ARG A 404 -4.84 -27.10 20.80
C ARG A 404 -3.91 -26.84 19.63
N ASP A 405 -4.43 -26.87 18.41
CA ASP A 405 -3.60 -26.74 17.22
C ASP A 405 -3.05 -25.30 17.05
N ALA A 406 -3.80 -24.30 17.54
CA ALA A 406 -3.33 -22.92 17.62
C ALA A 406 -2.36 -22.66 18.79
N LEU A 407 -2.24 -23.60 19.75
CA LEU A 407 -1.32 -23.49 20.88
C LEU A 407 0.14 -23.76 20.45
N PHE A 408 0.35 -24.52 19.38
CA PHE A 408 1.68 -24.86 18.91
C PHE A 408 2.33 -23.68 18.19
N PRO A 409 3.52 -23.23 18.65
CA PRO A 409 4.11 -22.00 18.15
C PRO A 409 4.58 -22.08 16.69
N SER A 410 4.86 -23.30 16.20
CA SER A 410 5.28 -23.52 14.81
C SER A 410 4.99 -24.95 14.35
N PHE A 411 5.15 -25.21 13.06
CA PHE A 411 4.89 -26.51 12.45
C PHE A 411 5.67 -27.69 13.08
N PRO A 412 6.96 -27.58 13.43
CA PRO A 412 7.70 -28.64 14.15
C PRO A 412 7.00 -29.14 15.43
N TYR A 413 6.41 -28.25 16.19
CA TYR A 413 5.66 -28.63 17.40
C TYR A 413 4.38 -29.40 17.08
N SER A 414 3.71 -29.04 15.99
CA SER A 414 2.54 -29.79 15.51
C SER A 414 2.94 -31.19 15.02
N ARG A 415 4.08 -31.34 14.34
CA ARG A 415 4.66 -32.65 13.97
C ARG A 415 5.00 -33.48 15.21
N ALA A 416 5.68 -32.87 16.18
CA ALA A 416 6.06 -33.52 17.45
C ALA A 416 4.83 -34.03 18.18
N TRP A 417 3.76 -33.22 18.28
CA TRP A 417 2.51 -33.68 18.88
C TRP A 417 1.94 -34.90 18.16
N ARG A 418 1.84 -34.89 16.83
CA ARG A 418 1.31 -36.03 16.05
C ARG A 418 2.12 -37.30 16.26
N ALA A 419 3.45 -37.20 16.28
CA ALA A 419 4.33 -38.33 16.51
C ALA A 419 4.18 -38.87 17.95
N LEU A 420 4.12 -37.99 18.95
CA LEU A 420 3.94 -38.37 20.35
C LEU A 420 2.56 -39.01 20.60
N ASP A 421 1.48 -38.46 20.01
CA ASP A 421 0.12 -38.97 20.16
C ASP A 421 -0.09 -40.32 19.47
N ALA A 422 0.65 -40.59 18.41
CA ALA A 422 0.64 -41.88 17.69
C ALA A 422 1.54 -42.94 18.39
N GLY A 423 2.69 -42.52 18.94
CA GLY A 423 3.70 -43.44 19.49
C GLY A 423 3.58 -43.71 20.96
N LEU A 424 2.83 -42.94 21.72
CA LEU A 424 2.73 -43.04 23.16
C LEU A 424 1.27 -43.12 23.67
N PRO A 425 1.03 -43.75 24.84
CA PRO A 425 -0.26 -43.67 25.51
C PRO A 425 -0.65 -42.21 25.81
N PRO A 426 -1.95 -41.90 25.94
CA PRO A 426 -2.44 -40.52 26.04
C PRO A 426 -1.80 -39.67 27.14
N ARG A 427 -1.56 -40.23 28.32
CA ARG A 427 -0.97 -39.49 29.44
C ARG A 427 0.50 -39.15 29.22
N PRO A 428 1.39 -40.11 28.85
CA PRO A 428 2.77 -39.80 28.46
C PRO A 428 2.88 -38.82 27.31
N ALA A 429 2.09 -38.96 26.24
CA ALA A 429 2.09 -38.05 25.10
C ALA A 429 1.82 -36.59 25.52
N CYS A 430 0.75 -36.38 26.32
CA CYS A 430 0.44 -35.03 26.81
C CYS A 430 1.53 -34.47 27.73
N ARG A 431 2.14 -35.29 28.59
CA ARG A 431 3.24 -34.85 29.45
C ARG A 431 4.48 -34.48 28.67
N ALA A 432 4.82 -35.28 27.68
CA ALA A 432 5.95 -35.01 26.81
C ALA A 432 5.76 -33.68 26.04
N MET A 433 4.62 -33.50 25.39
CA MET A 433 4.35 -32.26 24.64
C MET A 433 4.32 -31.02 25.52
N VAL A 434 3.67 -31.09 26.69
CA VAL A 434 3.68 -29.98 27.66
C VAL A 434 5.10 -29.70 28.17
N GLY A 435 5.93 -30.74 28.34
CA GLY A 435 7.35 -30.59 28.68
C GLY A 435 8.14 -29.84 27.63
N LEU A 436 7.93 -30.12 26.34
CA LEU A 436 8.57 -29.42 25.24
C LEU A 436 8.16 -27.94 25.20
N LEU A 437 6.87 -27.66 25.36
CA LEU A 437 6.38 -26.28 25.42
C LEU A 437 6.94 -25.51 26.63
N ASP A 438 7.11 -26.19 27.80
CA ASP A 438 7.71 -25.57 28.99
C ASP A 438 9.19 -25.21 28.76
N ILE A 439 9.95 -26.09 28.08
CA ILE A 439 11.34 -25.82 27.70
C ILE A 439 11.39 -24.59 26.79
N ALA A 440 10.57 -24.58 25.73
CA ALA A 440 10.48 -23.46 24.77
C ALA A 440 10.14 -22.13 25.48
N SER A 441 9.23 -22.17 26.45
CA SER A 441 8.81 -20.98 27.20
C SER A 441 9.92 -20.45 28.11
N LYS A 442 10.59 -21.33 28.86
CA LYS A 442 11.60 -20.95 29.87
C LYS A 442 12.93 -20.55 29.26
N GLY A 443 13.34 -21.31 28.23
CA GLY A 443 14.59 -21.04 27.50
C GLY A 443 14.47 -19.92 26.46
N ASN A 444 13.26 -19.41 26.23
CA ASN A 444 12.96 -18.51 25.10
C ASN A 444 13.56 -19.01 23.76
N CYS A 445 13.53 -20.32 23.55
CA CYS A 445 14.24 -21.04 22.48
C CYS A 445 13.26 -21.70 21.48
N VAL A 446 12.13 -21.07 21.21
CA VAL A 446 11.06 -21.64 20.36
C VAL A 446 11.59 -22.13 19.02
N ASP A 447 12.36 -21.32 18.31
CA ASP A 447 12.84 -21.64 16.96
C ASP A 447 13.97 -22.69 16.99
N ALA A 448 14.93 -22.56 17.91
CA ALA A 448 16.03 -23.51 18.06
C ALA A 448 15.53 -24.89 18.47
N LEU A 449 14.60 -24.95 19.43
CA LEU A 449 13.95 -26.19 19.81
C LEU A 449 13.10 -26.76 18.66
N GLY A 450 12.40 -25.92 17.90
CA GLY A 450 11.65 -26.32 16.72
C GLY A 450 12.52 -27.03 15.68
N GLN A 451 13.67 -26.45 15.33
CA GLN A 451 14.65 -27.08 14.42
C GLN A 451 15.16 -28.43 14.97
N ARG A 452 15.43 -28.48 16.26
CA ARG A 452 15.87 -29.71 16.91
C ARG A 452 14.80 -30.80 16.89
N LEU A 453 13.52 -30.43 17.10
CA LEU A 453 12.38 -31.35 16.99
C LEU A 453 12.25 -31.93 15.60
N ASP A 454 12.39 -31.12 14.55
CA ASP A 454 12.37 -31.60 13.17
C ASP A 454 13.50 -32.61 12.91
N ALA A 455 14.72 -32.32 13.34
CA ALA A 455 15.86 -33.24 13.18
C ALA A 455 15.64 -34.60 13.88
N ILE A 456 15.06 -34.60 15.09
CA ILE A 456 14.73 -35.83 15.84
C ILE A 456 13.65 -36.65 15.11
N LEU A 457 12.61 -35.96 14.62
CA LEU A 457 11.50 -36.60 13.90
C LEU A 457 11.93 -37.14 12.54
N ASP A 458 12.82 -36.46 11.84
CA ASP A 458 13.39 -36.88 10.56
C ASP A 458 14.29 -38.13 10.74
N ALA A 459 14.92 -38.29 11.91
CA ALA A 459 15.64 -39.51 12.30
C ALA A 459 14.71 -40.66 12.77
N GLY A 460 13.39 -40.49 12.69
CA GLY A 460 12.40 -41.49 13.10
C GLY A 460 12.29 -41.70 14.62
N GLN A 461 12.81 -40.75 15.42
CA GLN A 461 12.81 -40.83 16.89
C GLN A 461 11.70 -39.97 17.51
N LEU A 462 11.25 -40.35 18.67
CA LEU A 462 10.33 -39.51 19.46
C LEU A 462 11.12 -38.53 20.34
N PRO A 463 10.71 -37.27 20.43
CA PRO A 463 11.40 -36.29 21.26
C PRO A 463 11.23 -36.60 22.74
N ASP A 464 12.35 -36.65 23.46
CA ASP A 464 12.38 -36.83 24.92
C ASP A 464 12.56 -35.47 25.61
N PRO A 465 11.54 -34.99 26.36
CA PRO A 465 11.64 -33.71 27.05
C PRO A 465 12.73 -33.65 28.12
N ILE A 466 13.14 -34.80 28.69
CA ILE A 466 14.16 -34.83 29.73
C ILE A 466 15.53 -34.55 29.12
N ALA A 467 15.85 -35.23 28.02
CA ALA A 467 17.10 -35.00 27.29
C ALA A 467 17.17 -33.56 26.72
N LEU A 468 16.09 -33.09 26.08
CA LEU A 468 16.02 -31.75 25.54
C LEU A 468 16.07 -30.66 26.60
N LYS A 469 15.54 -30.89 27.80
CA LYS A 469 15.67 -29.94 28.90
C LYS A 469 17.13 -29.74 29.31
N ALA A 470 17.95 -30.77 29.30
CA ALA A 470 19.38 -30.65 29.58
C ALA A 470 20.12 -29.91 28.48
N GLU A 471 19.74 -30.15 27.20
CA GLU A 471 20.32 -29.49 26.01
C GLU A 471 20.01 -27.99 25.97
N PHE A 472 18.78 -27.58 26.34
CA PHE A 472 18.29 -26.21 26.32
C PHE A 472 18.22 -25.55 27.71
N ALA A 473 18.91 -26.09 28.70
CA ALA A 473 19.01 -25.43 30.00
C ALA A 473 19.73 -24.09 29.84
N PRO A 474 19.16 -22.98 30.35
CA PRO A 474 19.85 -21.71 30.33
C PRO A 474 21.18 -21.88 31.08
N ASP A 475 22.28 -21.45 30.47
CA ASP A 475 23.58 -21.38 31.16
C ASP A 475 23.43 -20.52 32.42
N GLU A 476 23.59 -21.12 33.58
CA GLU A 476 23.52 -20.40 34.86
C GLU A 476 24.58 -19.29 35.01
N LYS A 477 25.49 -19.19 34.02
CA LYS A 477 26.61 -18.22 34.00
C LYS A 477 26.32 -16.89 33.31
N THR A 478 25.12 -16.67 32.75
CA THR A 478 24.77 -15.41 32.12
C THR A 478 23.75 -14.55 32.87
N ALA A 479 23.58 -14.74 34.15
CA ALA A 479 23.16 -13.63 35.00
C ALA A 479 24.36 -12.70 35.13
N THR A 480 24.60 -11.86 34.09
CA THR A 480 25.42 -10.68 34.26
C THR A 480 24.78 -9.91 35.41
N ASP A 481 25.54 -9.76 36.49
CA ASP A 481 25.25 -8.76 37.51
C ASP A 481 25.22 -7.40 36.76
N VAL A 482 24.04 -7.02 36.32
CA VAL A 482 23.80 -5.67 35.83
C VAL A 482 23.84 -4.80 37.08
N VAL A 483 25.02 -4.34 37.40
CA VAL A 483 25.21 -3.26 38.38
C VAL A 483 24.54 -2.05 37.74
N ILE A 484 23.29 -1.83 38.09
CA ILE A 484 22.60 -0.59 37.78
C ILE A 484 23.27 0.45 38.69
N PRO A 485 24.10 1.38 38.19
CA PRO A 485 24.65 2.43 39.01
C PRO A 485 23.45 3.17 39.63
N ALA A 486 23.50 3.35 40.97
CA ALA A 486 22.48 4.16 41.62
C ALA A 486 22.41 5.51 40.89
N PRO A 487 21.21 6.00 40.56
CA PRO A 487 21.08 7.29 39.90
C PRO A 487 21.75 8.34 40.80
N ASP A 488 22.53 9.21 40.17
CA ASP A 488 23.18 10.33 40.86
C ASP A 488 22.08 11.26 41.41
N ILE A 489 21.85 11.17 42.72
CA ILE A 489 20.78 11.91 43.40
C ILE A 489 21.06 13.41 43.35
N GLU A 490 22.34 13.81 43.30
CA GLU A 490 22.75 15.24 43.20
C GLU A 490 22.26 15.89 41.90
N GLY A 491 22.09 15.09 40.82
CA GLY A 491 21.50 15.57 39.56
C GLY A 491 20.01 15.98 39.65
N TYR A 492 19.28 15.53 40.67
CA TYR A 492 17.87 15.90 40.87
C TYR A 492 17.68 17.21 41.64
N ASP A 493 18.70 17.71 42.33
CA ASP A 493 18.60 18.97 43.06
C ASP A 493 18.43 20.19 42.11
N CYS A 494 18.90 20.09 40.89
CA CYS A 494 18.65 21.11 39.86
C CYS A 494 17.16 21.22 39.48
N LEU A 495 16.34 20.16 39.61
CA LEU A 495 14.92 20.19 39.34
C LEU A 495 14.14 20.93 40.44
N LEU A 496 14.58 20.89 41.67
CA LEU A 496 14.02 21.65 42.78
C LEU A 496 14.27 23.17 42.63
N LEU A 497 15.44 23.55 42.11
CA LEU A 497 15.77 24.94 41.78
C LEU A 497 14.94 25.48 40.61
N LEU A 498 14.61 24.65 39.60
CA LEU A 498 13.79 25.00 38.46
C LEU A 498 12.29 25.11 38.81
N ALA A 499 11.82 24.39 39.83
CA ALA A 499 10.41 24.38 40.26
C ALA A 499 10.03 25.58 41.17
N GLY A 500 10.95 26.43 41.60
CA GLY A 500 10.66 27.59 42.42
C GLY A 500 9.98 27.24 43.76
N ALA A 501 10.26 26.06 44.31
CA ALA A 501 9.67 25.62 45.57
C ALA A 501 10.35 26.30 46.74
N THR A 502 9.66 27.21 47.39
CA THR A 502 9.95 27.74 48.72
C THR A 502 10.03 26.59 49.71
N GLU A 503 11.00 26.67 50.62
CA GLU A 503 11.34 25.69 51.65
C GLU A 503 10.12 25.08 52.35
N ILE A 504 10.02 23.74 52.33
CA ILE A 504 9.13 22.99 53.22
C ILE A 504 9.87 22.76 54.52
N PRO A 505 9.40 23.27 55.69
CA PRO A 505 10.08 23.00 56.95
C PRO A 505 9.98 21.51 57.30
N VAL A 506 11.13 20.87 57.44
CA VAL A 506 11.23 19.51 57.98
C VAL A 506 10.90 19.54 59.47
N ALA A 507 9.67 19.16 59.79
CA ALA A 507 9.29 18.86 61.18
C ALA A 507 10.00 17.58 61.63
N GLY A 508 10.78 17.69 62.73
CA GLY A 508 11.64 16.65 63.27
C GLY A 508 10.89 15.34 63.58
N MET A 509 11.39 14.22 63.07
CA MET A 509 11.11 12.89 63.57
C MET A 509 12.23 12.47 64.52
N GLU A 510 11.99 12.58 65.85
CA GLU A 510 12.81 11.92 66.89
C GLU A 510 12.74 10.42 66.69
N VAL A 511 13.88 9.78 66.46
CA VAL A 511 14.05 8.32 66.56
C VAL A 511 14.38 8.06 68.02
N ARG A 512 13.52 7.38 68.76
CA ARG A 512 13.85 6.79 70.05
C ARG A 512 14.28 5.32 69.87
N PRO A 513 15.19 4.83 70.74
CA PRO A 513 16.01 3.64 70.57
C PRO A 513 15.22 2.33 70.59
#